data_1520cfec2afab01398a5746f76062f68
#
_entry.id   1520cfec2afab01398a5746f76062f68
#
_cell.length_a   1.000
_cell.length_b   1.000
_cell.length_c   1.000
_cell.angle_alpha   90.00
_cell.angle_beta   90.00
_cell.angle_gamma   90.00
#
_symmetry.space_group_name_H-M   'P 1'
#
loop_
_entity.id
_entity.type
_entity.pdbx_description
1 polymer ?
#
loop_
_entity_poly.entity_id
_entity_poly.type
_entity_poly.pdbx_seq_one_letter_code
_entity_poly.pdbx_strand_id
1 'polypeptide(L)'
;MTDPIADYLTRLRNAINAGHRVVEVPASNLKKEITRILFEKGYILSYKFVEDGPQGTIKIALKYDPVNKVNAIKSLKRVSTPGLRQYVGYREMPRVLNGLGIAILSTSKGVMTNKEALGMKLGGEVICYIY
;
A
#
# COMPACT_ATOMS: atom_id res chain seq x y z
N MET A 1 17.15 12.56 -4.09
CA MET A 1 15.82 12.29 -4.67
C MET A 1 14.92 11.70 -3.59
N THR A 2 13.72 12.22 -3.45
CA THR A 2 12.78 11.75 -2.43
C THR A 2 11.84 10.68 -3.00
N ASP A 3 11.47 9.72 -2.17
CA ASP A 3 10.46 8.72 -2.52
C ASP A 3 9.41 8.70 -1.40
N PRO A 4 8.33 9.51 -1.53
CA PRO A 4 7.30 9.57 -0.50
C PRO A 4 6.59 8.24 -0.26
N ILE A 5 6.49 7.38 -1.27
CA ILE A 5 5.87 6.06 -1.12
C ILE A 5 6.78 5.12 -0.33
N ALA A 6 8.09 5.14 -0.60
CA ALA A 6 9.04 4.37 0.20
C ALA A 6 9.01 4.81 1.66
N ASP A 7 8.92 6.12 1.92
CA ASP A 7 8.78 6.66 3.28
C ASP A 7 7.48 6.17 3.93
N TYR A 8 6.37 6.19 3.21
CA TYR A 8 5.09 5.67 3.67
C TYR A 8 5.20 4.20 4.09
N LEU A 9 5.77 3.36 3.24
CA LEU A 9 5.94 1.93 3.53
C LEU A 9 6.88 1.71 4.72
N THR A 10 7.94 2.52 4.83
CA THR A 10 8.89 2.45 5.93
C THR A 10 8.24 2.82 7.25
N ARG A 11 7.39 3.86 7.27
CA ARG A 11 6.66 4.26 8.48
C ARG A 11 5.73 3.15 8.94
N LEU A 12 5.01 2.51 8.01
CA LEU A 12 4.17 1.36 8.33
C LEU A 12 5.00 0.20 8.88
N ARG A 13 6.10 -0.12 8.22
CA ARG A 13 6.97 -1.23 8.62
C ARG A 13 7.54 -1.00 10.01
N ASN A 14 8.01 0.21 10.30
CA ASN A 14 8.57 0.54 11.61
C ASN A 14 7.51 0.48 12.71
N ALA A 15 6.29 0.98 12.44
CA ALA A 15 5.18 0.91 13.39
C ALA A 15 4.77 -0.53 13.68
N ILE A 16 4.74 -1.38 12.66
CA ILE A 16 4.43 -2.81 12.80
C ILE A 16 5.49 -3.51 13.65
N ASN A 17 6.76 -3.26 13.36
CA ASN A 17 7.87 -3.88 14.10
C ASN A 17 7.91 -3.42 15.55
N ALA A 18 7.47 -2.19 15.83
CA ALA A 18 7.40 -1.66 17.20
C ALA A 18 6.11 -2.04 17.93
N GLY A 19 5.16 -2.69 17.25
CA GLY A 19 3.90 -3.10 17.85
C GLY A 19 2.92 -1.94 18.10
N HIS A 20 3.07 -0.84 17.37
CA HIS A 20 2.18 0.31 17.51
C HIS A 20 0.79 -0.02 16.98
N ARG A 21 -0.25 0.52 17.59
CA ARG A 21 -1.63 0.34 17.15
C ARG A 21 -2.02 1.32 16.05
N VAL A 22 -1.45 2.52 16.08
CA VAL A 22 -1.76 3.61 15.15
C VAL A 22 -0.47 4.18 14.61
N VAL A 23 -0.47 4.50 13.33
CA VAL A 23 0.63 5.20 12.68
C VAL A 23 0.08 6.41 11.93
N GLU A 24 0.80 7.52 11.96
CA GLU A 24 0.46 8.73 11.24
C GLU A 24 1.46 8.97 10.13
N VAL A 25 0.95 9.30 8.94
CA VAL A 25 1.79 9.60 7.79
C VAL A 25 1.30 10.87 7.11
N PRO A 26 2.20 11.67 6.52
CA PRO A 26 1.76 12.82 5.71
C PRO A 26 0.88 12.36 4.56
N ALA A 27 -0.20 13.08 4.28
CA ALA A 27 -1.16 12.69 3.26
C ALA A 27 -0.74 13.11 1.85
N SER A 28 -1.16 12.33 0.87
CA SER A 28 -1.17 12.69 -0.54
C SER A 28 -2.26 11.86 -1.20
N ASN A 29 -2.66 12.23 -2.42
CA ASN A 29 -3.72 11.49 -3.12
C ASN A 29 -3.33 10.03 -3.34
N LEU A 30 -2.08 9.77 -3.74
CA LEU A 30 -1.61 8.40 -3.96
C LEU A 30 -1.58 7.61 -2.66
N LYS A 31 -1.09 8.19 -1.57
CA LYS A 31 -1.06 7.52 -0.26
C LYS A 31 -2.46 7.22 0.25
N LYS A 32 -3.43 8.12 0.03
CA LYS A 32 -4.84 7.89 0.38
C LYS A 32 -5.40 6.69 -0.38
N GLU A 33 -5.09 6.58 -1.67
CA GLU A 33 -5.55 5.46 -2.49
C GLU A 33 -4.93 4.15 -2.05
N ILE A 34 -3.64 4.14 -1.74
CA ILE A 34 -2.97 2.94 -1.21
C ILE A 34 -3.60 2.51 0.11
N THR A 35 -3.84 3.47 1.00
CA THR A 35 -4.46 3.21 2.32
C THR A 35 -5.87 2.63 2.16
N ARG A 36 -6.66 3.17 1.23
CA ARG A 36 -8.00 2.65 0.92
C ARG A 36 -7.93 1.19 0.49
N ILE A 37 -6.98 0.84 -0.37
CA ILE A 37 -6.80 -0.54 -0.84
C ILE A 37 -6.40 -1.46 0.32
N LEU A 38 -5.49 -1.02 1.19
CA LEU A 38 -5.09 -1.80 2.37
C LEU A 38 -6.30 -2.11 3.26
N PHE A 39 -7.18 -1.13 3.44
CA PHE A 39 -8.41 -1.32 4.21
C PHE A 39 -9.37 -2.30 3.52
N GLU A 40 -9.62 -2.10 2.23
CA GLU A 40 -10.55 -2.94 1.47
C GLU A 40 -10.10 -4.41 1.41
N LYS A 41 -8.79 -4.64 1.38
CA LYS A 41 -8.24 -6.00 1.31
C LYS A 41 -7.96 -6.60 2.69
N GLY A 42 -8.32 -5.89 3.76
CA GLY A 42 -8.24 -6.44 5.12
C GLY A 42 -6.87 -6.41 5.76
N TYR A 43 -5.94 -5.58 5.26
CA TYR A 43 -4.59 -5.47 5.82
C TYR A 43 -4.50 -4.51 6.99
N ILE A 44 -5.41 -3.55 7.07
CA ILE A 44 -5.48 -2.60 8.19
C ILE A 44 -6.89 -2.60 8.78
N LEU A 45 -7.01 -2.16 10.02
CA LEU A 45 -8.28 -2.15 10.73
C LEU A 45 -9.17 -1.00 10.29
N SER A 46 -8.60 0.21 10.19
CA SER A 46 -9.31 1.41 9.74
C SER A 46 -8.32 2.51 9.40
N TYR A 47 -8.83 3.60 8.83
CA TYR A 47 -8.02 4.78 8.55
C TYR A 47 -8.87 6.03 8.65
N LYS A 48 -8.21 7.17 8.85
CA LYS A 48 -8.86 8.46 8.97
C LYS A 48 -7.98 9.53 8.35
N PHE A 49 -8.59 10.46 7.61
CA PHE A 49 -7.90 11.62 7.08
C PHE A 49 -8.12 12.80 8.00
N VAL A 50 -7.04 13.47 8.39
CA VAL A 50 -7.09 14.64 9.24
C VAL A 50 -6.51 15.82 8.48
N GLU A 51 -7.30 16.87 8.35
CA GLU A 51 -6.87 18.09 7.67
C GLU A 51 -6.15 19.01 8.66
N ASP A 52 -4.87 18.71 8.89
CA ASP A 52 -4.00 19.53 9.71
C ASP A 52 -2.79 19.98 8.87
N GLY A 53 -2.50 21.26 8.91
CA GLY A 53 -1.41 21.82 8.10
C GLY A 53 -1.72 21.84 6.62
N PRO A 54 -0.73 22.14 5.77
CA PRO A 54 -0.96 22.33 4.33
C PRO A 54 -1.26 21.05 3.57
N GLN A 55 -0.87 19.89 4.10
CA GLN A 55 -0.91 18.63 3.38
C GLN A 55 -1.90 17.63 4.00
N GLY A 56 -2.13 17.75 5.32
CA GLY A 56 -2.96 16.79 6.05
C GLY A 56 -2.18 15.54 6.46
N THR A 57 -2.87 14.72 7.25
CA THR A 57 -2.29 13.50 7.82
C THR A 57 -3.26 12.34 7.63
N ILE A 58 -2.73 11.16 7.34
CA ILE A 58 -3.48 9.92 7.36
C ILE A 58 -3.15 9.19 8.66
N LYS A 59 -4.19 8.90 9.45
CA LYS A 59 -4.06 8.05 10.65
C LYS A 59 -4.50 6.65 10.28
N ILE A 60 -3.65 5.68 10.48
CA ILE A 60 -3.89 4.28 10.10
C ILE A 60 -3.91 3.43 11.36
N ALA A 61 -5.02 2.73 11.60
CA ALA A 61 -5.13 1.78 12.68
C ALA A 61 -4.69 0.40 12.16
N LEU A 62 -3.59 -0.11 12.71
CA LEU A 62 -3.00 -1.38 12.29
C LEU A 62 -3.80 -2.55 12.85
N LYS A 63 -3.77 -3.67 12.14
CA LYS A 63 -4.56 -4.86 12.45
C LYS A 63 -3.66 -5.97 12.95
N TYR A 64 -3.92 -6.43 14.17
CA TYR A 64 -3.19 -7.52 14.81
C TYR A 64 -4.12 -8.67 15.16
N ASP A 65 -3.60 -9.89 15.08
CA ASP A 65 -4.33 -11.05 15.58
C ASP A 65 -4.49 -10.91 17.10
N PRO A 66 -5.72 -11.08 17.65
CA PRO A 66 -5.94 -10.89 19.07
C PRO A 66 -5.28 -11.96 19.95
N VAL A 67 -4.96 -13.12 19.40
CA VAL A 67 -4.34 -14.23 20.15
C VAL A 67 -2.83 -14.17 20.08
N ASN A 68 -2.24 -14.24 18.89
CA ASN A 68 -0.77 -14.32 18.72
C ASN A 68 -0.10 -12.97 18.52
N LYS A 69 -0.87 -11.86 18.39
CA LYS A 69 -0.39 -10.50 18.24
C LYS A 69 0.40 -10.24 16.95
N VAL A 70 0.25 -11.10 15.96
CA VAL A 70 0.90 -10.94 14.66
C VAL A 70 0.11 -9.94 13.81
N ASN A 71 0.83 -8.99 13.16
CA ASN A 71 0.20 -8.02 12.29
C ASN A 71 -0.31 -8.69 11.00
N ALA A 72 -1.43 -8.18 10.47
CA ALA A 72 -2.01 -8.67 9.21
C ALA A 72 -1.06 -8.46 8.03
N ILE A 73 -0.23 -7.42 8.07
CA ILE A 73 0.78 -7.16 7.04
C ILE A 73 2.06 -7.89 7.42
N LYS A 74 2.52 -8.79 6.56
CA LYS A 74 3.77 -9.53 6.76
C LYS A 74 4.94 -8.87 6.05
N SER A 75 4.69 -8.28 4.90
CA SER A 75 5.73 -7.68 4.06
C SER A 75 5.20 -6.50 3.27
N LEU A 76 6.04 -5.48 3.15
CA LEU A 76 5.79 -4.27 2.36
C LEU A 76 7.04 -4.06 1.50
N LYS A 77 6.91 -4.21 0.18
CA LYS A 77 8.06 -4.08 -0.72
C LYS A 77 7.81 -3.02 -1.77
N ARG A 78 8.66 -1.99 -1.81
CA ARG A 78 8.66 -0.99 -2.87
C ARG A 78 9.18 -1.62 -4.16
N VAL A 79 8.48 -1.43 -5.27
CA VAL A 79 8.88 -1.97 -6.57
C VAL A 79 9.36 -0.86 -7.49
N SER A 80 8.46 0.02 -7.92
CA SER A 80 8.81 1.16 -8.77
C SER A 80 9.38 2.28 -7.90
N THR A 81 10.50 2.85 -8.32
CA THR A 81 11.13 3.96 -7.60
C THR A 81 11.31 5.16 -8.52
N PRO A 82 11.51 6.38 -7.98
CA PRO A 82 11.77 7.55 -8.83
C PRO A 82 12.98 7.36 -9.76
N GLY A 83 14.01 6.61 -9.34
CA GLY A 83 15.19 6.34 -10.14
C GLY A 83 15.03 5.21 -11.13
N LEU A 84 14.04 4.33 -10.93
CA LEU A 84 13.80 3.18 -11.82
C LEU A 84 12.32 2.83 -11.78
N ARG A 85 11.55 3.39 -12.70
CA ARG A 85 10.12 3.09 -12.81
C ARG A 85 9.90 1.70 -13.40
N GLN A 86 8.95 0.96 -12.83
CA GLN A 86 8.61 -0.40 -13.23
C GLN A 86 7.20 -0.44 -13.78
N TYR A 87 7.05 -0.78 -15.05
CA TYR A 87 5.75 -0.89 -15.73
C TYR A 87 5.51 -2.30 -16.22
N VAL A 88 4.26 -2.74 -16.21
CA VAL A 88 3.87 -4.05 -16.74
C VAL A 88 2.61 -3.91 -17.58
N GLY A 89 2.49 -4.74 -18.63
CA GLY A 89 1.23 -4.93 -19.32
C GLY A 89 0.36 -5.93 -18.56
N TYR A 90 -0.94 -5.98 -18.89
CA TYR A 90 -1.85 -6.88 -18.18
C TYR A 90 -1.48 -8.37 -18.37
N ARG A 91 -0.82 -8.71 -19.49
CA ARG A 91 -0.41 -10.09 -19.77
C ARG A 91 0.77 -10.55 -18.93
N GLU A 92 1.54 -9.61 -18.39
CA GLU A 92 2.69 -9.88 -17.53
C GLU A 92 2.41 -9.49 -16.09
N MET A 93 1.15 -9.51 -15.69
CA MET A 93 0.72 -9.06 -14.36
C MET A 93 1.40 -9.91 -13.28
N PRO A 94 2.08 -9.26 -12.31
CA PRO A 94 2.76 -10.00 -11.25
C PRO A 94 1.75 -10.68 -10.32
N ARG A 95 2.18 -11.81 -9.76
CA ARG A 95 1.43 -12.50 -8.71
C ARG A 95 2.28 -12.49 -7.45
N VAL A 96 1.70 -12.07 -6.34
CA VAL A 96 2.40 -12.00 -5.06
C VAL A 96 1.98 -13.20 -4.22
N LEU A 97 2.96 -14.01 -3.80
CA LEU A 97 2.73 -15.25 -3.04
C LEU A 97 1.61 -16.12 -3.65
N ASN A 98 1.70 -16.40 -4.95
CA ASN A 98 0.71 -17.22 -5.68
C ASN A 98 -0.73 -16.73 -5.50
N GLY A 99 -0.92 -15.41 -5.38
CA GLY A 99 -2.24 -14.80 -5.25
C GLY A 99 -2.69 -14.56 -3.81
N LEU A 100 -1.89 -14.91 -2.82
CA LEU A 100 -2.20 -14.63 -1.40
C LEU A 100 -1.93 -13.19 -1.02
N GLY A 101 -1.00 -12.53 -1.71
CA GLY A 101 -0.72 -11.11 -1.53
C GLY A 101 -1.27 -10.27 -2.66
N ILE A 102 -0.96 -8.98 -2.65
CA ILE A 102 -1.39 -8.05 -3.69
C ILE A 102 -0.21 -7.24 -4.22
N ALA A 103 -0.31 -6.84 -5.49
CA ALA A 103 0.49 -5.76 -6.05
C ALA A 103 -0.44 -4.55 -6.21
N ILE A 104 0.04 -3.38 -5.86
CA ILE A 104 -0.71 -2.14 -6.06
C ILE A 104 -0.13 -1.46 -7.29
N LEU A 105 -1.01 -1.16 -8.26
CA LEU A 105 -0.64 -0.56 -9.53
C LEU A 105 -1.31 0.80 -9.71
N SER A 106 -0.59 1.71 -10.37
CA SER A 106 -1.16 2.95 -10.88
C SER A 106 -1.46 2.75 -12.36
N THR A 107 -2.74 2.80 -12.72
CA THR A 107 -3.22 2.58 -14.09
C THR A 107 -3.91 3.83 -14.63
N SER A 108 -4.28 3.81 -15.91
CA SER A 108 -5.05 4.90 -16.53
C SER A 108 -6.44 5.07 -15.91
N LYS A 109 -6.94 4.05 -15.21
CA LYS A 109 -8.24 4.06 -14.52
C LYS A 109 -8.11 4.26 -13.02
N GLY A 110 -6.92 4.58 -12.53
CA GLY A 110 -6.67 4.84 -11.12
C GLY A 110 -5.76 3.81 -10.47
N VAL A 111 -5.63 3.92 -9.15
CA VAL A 111 -4.82 3.01 -8.35
C VAL A 111 -5.66 1.79 -7.97
N MET A 112 -5.13 0.61 -8.24
CA MET A 112 -5.86 -0.64 -8.01
C MET A 112 -4.91 -1.80 -7.77
N THR A 113 -5.47 -2.97 -7.43
CA THR A 113 -4.67 -4.17 -7.24
C THR A 113 -4.39 -4.85 -8.58
N ASN A 114 -3.43 -5.79 -8.55
CA ASN A 114 -3.10 -6.58 -9.74
C ASN A 114 -4.29 -7.38 -10.26
N LYS A 115 -5.13 -7.93 -9.37
CA LYS A 115 -6.30 -8.69 -9.77
C LYS A 115 -7.34 -7.80 -10.46
N GLU A 116 -7.56 -6.61 -9.92
CA GLU A 116 -8.50 -5.64 -10.53
C GLU A 116 -8.01 -5.17 -11.89
N ALA A 117 -6.71 -4.84 -11.99
CA ALA A 117 -6.10 -4.42 -13.26
C ALA A 117 -6.18 -5.52 -14.32
N LEU A 118 -5.89 -6.76 -13.93
CA LEU A 118 -5.97 -7.90 -14.83
C LEU A 118 -7.41 -8.11 -15.35
N GLY A 119 -8.40 -8.01 -14.45
CA GLY A 119 -9.81 -8.14 -14.84
C GLY A 119 -10.27 -7.07 -15.81
N MET A 120 -9.68 -5.88 -15.74
CA MET A 120 -9.97 -4.77 -16.66
C MET A 120 -9.04 -4.75 -17.87
N LYS A 121 -8.11 -5.70 -17.96
CA LYS A 121 -7.08 -5.78 -19.01
C LYS A 121 -6.24 -4.51 -19.10
N LEU A 122 -5.86 -3.99 -17.92
CA LEU A 122 -5.03 -2.79 -17.81
C LEU A 122 -3.66 -3.14 -17.29
N GLY A 123 -2.63 -2.54 -17.88
CA GLY A 123 -1.30 -2.51 -17.31
C GLY A 123 -1.07 -1.20 -16.58
N GLY A 124 0.09 -1.05 -15.96
CA GLY A 124 0.44 0.19 -15.29
C GLY A 124 1.76 0.10 -14.56
N GLU A 125 2.00 1.12 -13.74
CA GLU A 125 3.19 1.17 -12.89
C GLU A 125 2.96 0.32 -11.65
N VAL A 126 3.87 -0.61 -11.39
CA VAL A 126 3.82 -1.45 -10.19
C VAL A 126 4.43 -0.68 -9.03
N ILE A 127 3.60 -0.21 -8.13
CA ILE A 127 4.04 0.64 -7.01
C ILE A 127 4.72 -0.19 -5.93
N CYS A 128 4.05 -1.23 -5.45
CA CYS A 128 4.56 -2.04 -4.35
C CYS A 128 3.88 -3.42 -4.31
N TYR A 129 4.50 -4.33 -3.56
CA TYR A 129 3.93 -5.64 -3.21
C TYR A 129 3.63 -5.66 -1.71
N ILE A 130 2.48 -6.25 -1.34
CA ILE A 130 2.03 -6.37 0.05
C ILE A 130 1.50 -7.79 0.27
N TYR A 131 1.93 -8.39 1.36
CA TYR A 131 1.33 -9.63 1.83
C TYR A 131 1.43 -9.78 3.34
#